data_6bdb9a9570c23328e301bc652286230d
#
_entry.id   6bdb9a9570c23328e301bc652286230d
#
_cell.length_a   1.000
_cell.length_b   1.000
_cell.length_c   1.000
_cell.angle_alpha   90.00
_cell.angle_beta   90.00
_cell.angle_gamma   90.00
#
_symmetry.space_group_name_H-M   'P 1'
#
loop_
_entity.id
_entity.type
_entity.pdbx_description
1 polymer ?
#
loop_
_entity_poly.entity_id
_entity_poly.type
_entity_poly.pdbx_seq_one_letter_code
_entity_poly.pdbx_strand_id
1 'polypeptide(L)'
;MIVNNIFSRILFGILASCCLLACRGELPVLPSDGIEVGKDPLGGVHIKGMYLLNEGNMGSNKCTLDFYDSTTGKYHRNIYAERNPSVVKELGDVGNDLQIYGDKLYAVINCSNFIEVMDVETAQHLGQIDVVNCRYITFSNGKAYVSSYAGPVGIDPNARPGKVVEVDTTNLAITREVVVGYQPEEMVIKDGKLYVANSGGYRFPDYDRTVSVIDLKTFQVIKTIDVAINLHHMKLDRYGRRYVSSRGDYYGTGSNVFVIDTQTDRVTGSLGIAASEMCLSGDSIYMTSVEWSYVTESNTITYALYDVKQNKMVSRNFITDGTEAEIAIPYGVTVNPETKEIFVTDAKSYVVPGYLYCFSPEGKKRWKVRAGDIPAHFAFTTKTFQ
;
A
#
# COMPACT_ATOMS: atom_id res chain seq x y z
N MET A 1 -65.02 15.51 -7.46
CA MET A 1 -64.09 14.53 -8.04
C MET A 1 -63.02 15.12 -8.99
N ILE A 2 -63.21 16.31 -9.53
CA ILE A 2 -62.26 16.97 -10.48
C ILE A 2 -61.13 17.74 -9.75
N VAL A 3 -61.38 18.28 -8.58
CA VAL A 3 -60.35 19.08 -7.82
C VAL A 3 -59.22 18.24 -7.26
N ASN A 4 -59.48 16.99 -6.85
CA ASN A 4 -58.40 16.10 -6.33
C ASN A 4 -57.37 15.64 -7.41
N ASN A 5 -57.79 15.59 -8.67
CA ASN A 5 -56.89 15.22 -9.76
C ASN A 5 -55.94 16.34 -10.19
N ILE A 6 -56.31 17.59 -10.01
CA ILE A 6 -55.46 18.74 -10.32
C ILE A 6 -54.38 18.92 -9.24
N PHE A 7 -54.72 18.78 -7.96
CA PHE A 7 -53.77 18.84 -6.86
C PHE A 7 -52.73 17.71 -6.92
N SER A 8 -53.13 16.50 -7.25
CA SER A 8 -52.21 15.36 -7.44
C SER A 8 -51.24 15.56 -8.60
N ARG A 9 -51.69 16.14 -9.71
CA ARG A 9 -50.86 16.44 -10.89
C ARG A 9 -49.87 17.58 -10.64
N ILE A 10 -50.27 18.60 -9.87
CA ILE A 10 -49.41 19.72 -9.47
C ILE A 10 -48.38 19.25 -8.46
N LEU A 11 -48.73 18.39 -7.50
CA LEU A 11 -47.81 17.83 -6.53
C LEU A 11 -46.78 16.91 -7.19
N PHE A 12 -47.18 16.10 -8.17
CA PHE A 12 -46.28 15.26 -8.95
C PHE A 12 -45.35 16.08 -9.84
N GLY A 13 -45.81 17.19 -10.42
CA GLY A 13 -45.01 18.13 -11.20
C GLY A 13 -43.94 18.83 -10.35
N ILE A 14 -44.29 19.26 -9.13
CA ILE A 14 -43.36 19.87 -8.17
C ILE A 14 -42.34 18.87 -7.66
N LEU A 15 -42.73 17.62 -7.33
CA LEU A 15 -41.79 16.56 -6.93
C LEU A 15 -40.84 16.19 -8.06
N ALA A 16 -41.30 16.08 -9.30
CA ALA A 16 -40.45 15.80 -10.46
C ALA A 16 -39.50 16.97 -10.77
N SER A 17 -39.92 18.23 -10.57
CA SER A 17 -39.06 19.41 -10.75
C SER A 17 -37.99 19.52 -9.64
N CYS A 18 -38.29 19.13 -8.40
CA CYS A 18 -37.30 19.07 -7.32
C CYS A 18 -36.25 17.98 -7.54
N CYS A 19 -36.61 16.85 -8.16
CA CYS A 19 -35.66 15.80 -8.50
C CYS A 19 -34.69 16.20 -9.62
N LEU A 20 -35.09 17.12 -10.51
CA LEU A 20 -34.22 17.62 -11.59
C LEU A 20 -33.25 18.73 -11.12
N LEU A 21 -33.49 19.34 -9.95
CA LEU A 21 -32.58 20.31 -9.33
C LEU A 21 -31.59 19.70 -8.33
N ALA A 22 -31.69 18.39 -8.10
CA ALA A 22 -30.74 17.65 -7.26
C ALA A 22 -29.48 17.20 -8.03
N CYS A 23 -29.13 17.84 -9.17
CA CYS A 23 -27.77 17.82 -9.64
C CYS A 23 -26.93 18.53 -8.57
N ARG A 24 -26.26 17.77 -7.67
CA ARG A 24 -25.13 18.29 -6.91
C ARG A 24 -24.16 18.85 -7.94
N GLY A 25 -24.09 20.16 -8.04
CA GLY A 25 -22.96 20.79 -8.70
C GLY A 25 -21.72 20.29 -7.97
N GLU A 26 -20.95 19.48 -8.64
CA GLU A 26 -19.68 19.03 -8.08
C GLU A 26 -18.87 20.29 -7.82
N LEU A 27 -18.44 20.47 -6.56
CA LEU A 27 -17.57 21.58 -6.21
C LEU A 27 -16.31 21.47 -7.07
N PRO A 28 -15.83 22.57 -7.68
CA PRO A 28 -14.60 22.54 -8.44
C PRO A 28 -13.47 22.08 -7.54
N VAL A 29 -12.63 21.18 -8.04
CA VAL A 29 -11.38 20.82 -7.37
C VAL A 29 -10.46 22.02 -7.49
N LEU A 30 -10.16 22.65 -6.36
CA LEU A 30 -9.21 23.78 -6.32
C LEU A 30 -7.79 23.22 -6.13
N PRO A 31 -6.79 23.81 -6.82
CA PRO A 31 -5.39 23.45 -6.61
C PRO A 31 -5.01 23.56 -5.13
N SER A 32 -4.19 22.64 -4.66
CA SER A 32 -3.62 22.67 -3.33
C SER A 32 -2.48 23.69 -3.31
N ASP A 33 -2.57 24.73 -2.48
CA ASP A 33 -1.48 25.72 -2.30
C ASP A 33 -0.21 25.09 -1.72
N GLY A 34 -0.27 23.85 -1.28
CA GLY A 34 0.79 23.14 -0.59
C GLY A 34 1.00 23.64 0.84
N ILE A 35 1.21 22.73 1.76
CA ILE A 35 1.51 23.02 3.16
C ILE A 35 3.03 23.03 3.32
N GLU A 36 3.60 24.14 3.82
CA GLU A 36 5.04 24.18 4.12
C GLU A 36 5.36 23.28 5.30
N VAL A 37 6.22 22.29 5.08
CA VAL A 37 6.68 21.35 6.10
C VAL A 37 8.18 21.42 6.34
N GLY A 38 8.94 21.87 5.35
CA GLY A 38 10.38 22.01 5.38
C GLY A 38 11.06 21.24 4.27
N LYS A 39 12.12 21.84 3.74
CA LYS A 39 12.98 21.21 2.74
C LYS A 39 13.80 20.10 3.38
N ASP A 40 14.21 19.15 2.57
CA ASP A 40 15.24 18.20 2.96
C ASP A 40 16.53 18.96 3.30
N PRO A 41 16.97 18.99 4.57
CA PRO A 41 18.15 19.75 4.97
C PRO A 41 19.45 19.13 4.48
N LEU A 42 19.41 17.85 4.07
CA LEU A 42 20.59 17.15 3.52
C LEU A 42 20.68 17.32 2.00
N GLY A 43 19.66 17.94 1.37
CA GLY A 43 19.68 18.28 -0.05
C GLY A 43 19.87 17.07 -0.95
N GLY A 44 18.94 16.11 -0.91
CA GLY A 44 18.99 14.95 -1.80
C GLY A 44 19.19 15.39 -3.25
N VAL A 45 20.26 14.91 -3.88
CA VAL A 45 20.63 15.37 -5.21
C VAL A 45 19.71 14.79 -6.27
N HIS A 46 19.25 13.55 -6.08
CA HIS A 46 18.49 12.80 -7.06
C HIS A 46 17.00 12.72 -6.69
N ILE A 47 16.66 12.44 -5.41
CA ILE A 47 15.26 12.39 -4.97
C ILE A 47 14.66 13.79 -4.98
N LYS A 48 13.61 13.99 -5.75
CA LYS A 48 12.89 15.27 -5.90
C LYS A 48 11.61 15.32 -5.09
N GLY A 49 11.05 14.17 -4.75
CA GLY A 49 9.84 14.11 -3.97
C GLY A 49 9.41 12.68 -3.64
N MET A 50 8.26 12.59 -3.00
CA MET A 50 7.68 11.34 -2.56
C MET A 50 6.15 11.40 -2.71
N TYR A 51 5.61 10.43 -3.42
CA TYR A 51 4.18 10.17 -3.44
C TYR A 51 3.77 9.39 -2.20
N LEU A 52 2.60 9.71 -1.66
CA LEU A 52 1.95 8.98 -0.58
C LEU A 52 0.53 8.60 -0.99
N LEU A 53 0.25 7.31 -1.09
CA LEU A 53 -1.09 6.79 -1.30
C LEU A 53 -1.78 6.62 0.06
N ASN A 54 -2.93 7.26 0.20
CA ASN A 54 -3.83 7.09 1.32
C ASN A 54 -4.88 6.03 0.92
N GLU A 55 -4.93 4.91 1.65
CA GLU A 55 -5.78 3.77 1.26
C GLU A 55 -7.26 4.14 1.17
N GLY A 56 -7.72 4.97 2.10
CA GLY A 56 -9.14 5.18 2.31
C GLY A 56 -9.80 4.00 3.04
N ASN A 57 -10.96 4.23 3.61
CA ASN A 57 -11.71 3.20 4.31
C ASN A 57 -12.51 2.35 3.31
N MET A 58 -12.50 1.03 3.45
CA MET A 58 -13.23 0.11 2.58
C MET A 58 -14.72 0.48 2.49
N GLY A 59 -15.23 0.60 1.28
CA GLY A 59 -16.61 1.03 0.97
C GLY A 59 -16.81 2.54 1.01
N SER A 60 -15.78 3.34 1.28
CA SER A 60 -15.88 4.81 1.35
C SER A 60 -15.54 5.51 0.04
N ASN A 61 -14.83 4.86 -0.86
CA ASN A 61 -14.30 5.42 -2.10
C ASN A 61 -13.46 6.69 -1.86
N LYS A 62 -12.53 6.63 -0.88
CA LYS A 62 -11.72 7.76 -0.42
C LYS A 62 -10.22 7.57 -0.57
N CYS A 63 -9.80 6.67 -1.45
CA CYS A 63 -8.38 6.56 -1.79
C CYS A 63 -7.91 7.86 -2.43
N THR A 64 -6.82 8.43 -1.93
CA THR A 64 -6.25 9.70 -2.41
C THR A 64 -4.74 9.60 -2.56
N LEU A 65 -4.17 10.44 -3.42
CA LEU A 65 -2.74 10.55 -3.66
C LEU A 65 -2.23 11.91 -3.20
N ASP A 66 -1.27 11.91 -2.29
CA ASP A 66 -0.57 13.11 -1.84
C ASP A 66 0.86 13.15 -2.40
N PHE A 67 1.49 14.32 -2.39
CA PHE A 67 2.87 14.51 -2.85
C PHE A 67 3.66 15.43 -1.93
N TYR A 68 4.83 14.97 -1.49
CA TYR A 68 5.83 15.80 -0.82
C TYR A 68 6.92 16.19 -1.81
N ASP A 69 7.03 17.49 -2.11
CA ASP A 69 8.11 18.08 -2.90
C ASP A 69 9.29 18.42 -1.96
N SER A 70 10.34 17.61 -2.01
CA SER A 70 11.54 17.82 -1.18
C SER A 70 12.36 19.05 -1.61
N THR A 71 12.17 19.54 -2.83
CA THR A 71 12.91 20.68 -3.37
C THR A 71 12.36 22.02 -2.87
N THR A 72 11.03 22.10 -2.77
CA THR A 72 10.34 23.28 -2.25
C THR A 72 10.01 23.18 -0.76
N GLY A 73 9.96 21.99 -0.21
CA GLY A 73 9.53 21.73 1.17
C GLY A 73 8.02 21.80 1.35
N LYS A 74 7.26 21.60 0.27
CA LYS A 74 5.79 21.65 0.30
C LYS A 74 5.19 20.26 0.24
N TYR A 75 4.07 20.10 0.95
CA TYR A 75 3.25 18.90 0.93
C TYR A 75 1.89 19.21 0.31
N HIS A 76 1.55 18.52 -0.77
CA HIS A 76 0.32 18.68 -1.55
C HIS A 76 -0.60 17.50 -1.29
N ARG A 77 -1.86 17.77 -0.95
CA ARG A 77 -2.87 16.75 -0.66
C ARG A 77 -3.79 16.53 -1.84
N ASN A 78 -4.18 15.26 -2.04
CA ASN A 78 -5.18 14.85 -3.04
C ASN A 78 -4.92 15.38 -4.45
N ILE A 79 -3.67 15.26 -4.90
CA ILE A 79 -3.22 15.80 -6.19
C ILE A 79 -3.87 15.09 -7.39
N TYR A 80 -4.32 13.83 -7.25
CA TYR A 80 -4.93 13.09 -8.36
C TYR A 80 -6.18 13.80 -8.88
N ALA A 81 -7.10 14.17 -8.01
CA ALA A 81 -8.32 14.88 -8.38
C ALA A 81 -8.05 16.24 -9.05
N GLU A 82 -7.03 16.94 -8.57
CA GLU A 82 -6.59 18.25 -9.14
C GLU A 82 -6.04 18.07 -10.56
N ARG A 83 -5.20 17.04 -10.77
CA ARG A 83 -4.50 16.81 -12.05
C ARG A 83 -5.38 16.13 -13.10
N ASN A 84 -6.49 15.53 -12.70
CA ASN A 84 -7.38 14.75 -13.55
C ASN A 84 -8.83 15.26 -13.50
N PRO A 85 -9.10 16.54 -13.87
CA PRO A 85 -10.44 17.12 -13.72
C PRO A 85 -11.51 16.49 -14.63
N SER A 86 -11.10 15.74 -15.65
CA SER A 86 -11.99 15.04 -16.59
C SER A 86 -12.28 13.58 -16.22
N VAL A 87 -11.64 13.05 -15.18
CA VAL A 87 -11.88 11.69 -14.67
C VAL A 87 -12.60 11.75 -13.32
N VAL A 88 -12.94 10.59 -12.76
CA VAL A 88 -13.54 10.49 -11.42
C VAL A 88 -12.61 11.15 -10.40
N LYS A 89 -13.16 11.98 -9.50
CA LYS A 89 -12.37 12.81 -8.58
C LYS A 89 -11.58 12.02 -7.55
N GLU A 90 -12.12 10.91 -7.09
CA GLU A 90 -11.42 10.01 -6.18
C GLU A 90 -10.68 8.95 -6.97
N LEU A 91 -9.51 8.54 -6.44
CA LEU A 91 -8.68 7.51 -7.06
C LEU A 91 -9.35 6.11 -7.00
N GLY A 92 -10.30 5.91 -6.08
CA GLY A 92 -11.09 4.70 -5.93
C GLY A 92 -11.22 4.24 -4.49
N ASP A 93 -11.51 2.96 -4.29
CA ASP A 93 -11.74 2.35 -2.98
C ASP A 93 -10.60 1.39 -2.60
N VAL A 94 -9.93 1.68 -1.51
CA VAL A 94 -8.77 1.01 -0.93
C VAL A 94 -7.54 0.96 -1.86
N GLY A 95 -6.64 1.92 -1.71
CA GLY A 95 -5.30 1.88 -2.28
C GLY A 95 -4.43 0.87 -1.53
N ASN A 96 -3.83 -0.11 -2.21
CA ASN A 96 -3.12 -1.21 -1.55
C ASN A 96 -1.62 -1.26 -1.82
N ASP A 97 -1.16 -0.63 -2.88
CA ASP A 97 0.27 -0.52 -3.22
C ASP A 97 0.52 0.67 -4.14
N LEU A 98 1.73 1.21 -4.10
CA LEU A 98 2.15 2.34 -4.92
C LEU A 98 3.60 2.14 -5.38
N GLN A 99 3.81 2.04 -6.68
CA GLN A 99 5.13 1.77 -7.24
C GLN A 99 5.43 2.67 -8.45
N ILE A 100 6.71 3.02 -8.64
CA ILE A 100 7.19 3.70 -9.84
C ILE A 100 8.00 2.71 -10.69
N TYR A 101 7.69 2.67 -11.99
CA TYR A 101 8.48 1.95 -12.97
C TYR A 101 8.67 2.76 -14.26
N GLY A 102 9.91 3.13 -14.56
CA GLY A 102 10.23 4.03 -15.65
C GLY A 102 9.69 5.44 -15.41
N ASP A 103 8.85 5.90 -16.31
CA ASP A 103 8.15 7.20 -16.28
C ASP A 103 6.71 7.11 -15.77
N LYS A 104 6.32 5.96 -15.23
CA LYS A 104 4.96 5.71 -14.77
C LYS A 104 4.87 5.45 -13.27
N LEU A 105 3.81 6.00 -12.66
CA LEU A 105 3.37 5.75 -11.30
C LEU A 105 2.16 4.81 -11.35
N TYR A 106 2.22 3.70 -10.62
CA TYR A 106 1.18 2.68 -10.56
C TYR A 106 0.58 2.65 -9.16
N ALA A 107 -0.72 2.91 -9.05
CA ALA A 107 -1.48 2.79 -7.81
C ALA A 107 -2.45 1.61 -7.91
N VAL A 108 -2.29 0.63 -7.03
CA VAL A 108 -3.13 -0.57 -6.96
C VAL A 108 -4.36 -0.25 -6.13
N ILE A 109 -5.54 -0.26 -6.74
CA ILE A 109 -6.81 0.09 -6.09
C ILE A 109 -7.66 -1.17 -5.90
N ASN A 110 -7.48 -1.77 -4.73
CA ASN A 110 -7.93 -3.13 -4.42
C ASN A 110 -9.43 -3.34 -4.58
N CYS A 111 -10.26 -2.60 -3.84
CA CYS A 111 -11.71 -2.79 -3.84
C CYS A 111 -12.38 -2.24 -5.11
N SER A 112 -11.70 -1.39 -5.87
CA SER A 112 -12.13 -0.94 -7.19
C SER A 112 -11.70 -1.88 -8.33
N ASN A 113 -10.86 -2.90 -8.04
CA ASN A 113 -10.42 -3.94 -8.96
C ASN A 113 -9.59 -3.45 -10.15
N PHE A 114 -8.77 -2.43 -9.98
CA PHE A 114 -7.88 -1.92 -11.03
C PHE A 114 -6.57 -1.38 -10.47
N ILE A 115 -5.60 -1.20 -11.36
CA ILE A 115 -4.39 -0.42 -11.14
C ILE A 115 -4.49 0.85 -11.97
N GLU A 116 -4.46 2.00 -11.32
CA GLU A 116 -4.35 3.29 -11.98
C GLU A 116 -2.91 3.52 -12.42
N VAL A 117 -2.73 3.91 -13.67
CA VAL A 117 -1.41 4.20 -14.24
C VAL A 117 -1.33 5.68 -14.58
N MET A 118 -0.39 6.37 -13.97
CA MET A 118 -0.21 7.83 -14.08
C MET A 118 1.18 8.16 -14.61
N ASP A 119 1.32 9.33 -15.19
CA ASP A 119 2.63 9.94 -15.47
C ASP A 119 3.31 10.34 -14.15
N VAL A 120 4.59 10.01 -13.99
CA VAL A 120 5.33 10.19 -12.73
C VAL A 120 5.71 11.65 -12.44
N GLU A 121 5.64 12.56 -13.41
CA GLU A 121 5.97 13.97 -13.22
C GLU A 121 4.72 14.82 -12.92
N THR A 122 3.56 14.39 -13.41
CA THR A 122 2.33 15.18 -13.37
C THR A 122 1.19 14.55 -12.59
N ALA A 123 1.28 13.25 -12.27
CA ALA A 123 0.19 12.43 -11.73
C ALA A 123 -1.07 12.41 -12.63
N GLN A 124 -0.91 12.70 -13.94
CA GLN A 124 -1.99 12.62 -14.91
C GLN A 124 -2.25 11.17 -15.32
N HIS A 125 -3.52 10.83 -15.48
CA HIS A 125 -3.98 9.53 -15.94
C HIS A 125 -3.40 9.19 -17.32
N LEU A 126 -2.79 8.01 -17.43
CA LEU A 126 -2.29 7.43 -18.67
C LEU A 126 -3.09 6.21 -19.12
N GLY A 127 -3.69 5.49 -18.17
CA GLY A 127 -4.46 4.28 -18.44
C GLY A 127 -4.77 3.50 -17.19
N GLN A 128 -5.44 2.37 -17.35
CA GLN A 128 -5.91 1.51 -16.27
C GLN A 128 -5.67 0.04 -16.62
N ILE A 129 -5.41 -0.80 -15.62
CA ILE A 129 -5.27 -2.25 -15.77
C ILE A 129 -6.31 -2.90 -14.86
N ASP A 130 -7.30 -3.59 -15.43
CA ASP A 130 -8.37 -4.23 -14.68
C ASP A 130 -7.91 -5.59 -14.13
N VAL A 131 -7.80 -5.71 -12.82
CA VAL A 131 -7.44 -6.94 -12.12
C VAL A 131 -8.32 -7.08 -10.87
N VAL A 132 -9.17 -8.10 -10.85
CA VAL A 132 -10.09 -8.35 -9.73
C VAL A 132 -9.33 -8.54 -8.43
N ASN A 133 -9.67 -7.76 -7.40
CA ASN A 133 -9.08 -7.82 -6.07
C ASN A 133 -7.55 -7.87 -6.13
N CYS A 134 -6.95 -6.89 -6.86
CA CYS A 134 -5.51 -6.70 -6.99
C CYS A 134 -4.90 -6.28 -5.65
N ARG A 135 -3.69 -6.78 -5.35
CA ARG A 135 -3.07 -6.54 -4.04
C ARG A 135 -1.74 -5.80 -4.15
N TYR A 136 -0.74 -6.39 -4.75
CA TYR A 136 0.60 -5.82 -4.87
C TYR A 136 1.08 -5.90 -6.30
N ILE A 137 1.98 -4.98 -6.66
CA ILE A 137 2.61 -4.93 -7.98
C ILE A 137 4.14 -4.91 -7.85
N THR A 138 4.84 -5.64 -8.71
CA THR A 138 6.30 -5.59 -8.82
C THR A 138 6.72 -5.68 -10.28
N PHE A 139 7.95 -5.28 -10.60
CA PHE A 139 8.38 -5.10 -12.00
C PHE A 139 9.69 -5.80 -12.32
N SER A 140 9.79 -6.31 -13.54
CA SER A 140 11.04 -6.79 -14.12
C SER A 140 10.98 -6.78 -15.65
N ASN A 141 12.04 -6.27 -16.30
CA ASN A 141 12.24 -6.37 -17.74
C ASN A 141 11.03 -5.94 -18.60
N GLY A 142 10.44 -4.76 -18.28
CA GLY A 142 9.30 -4.21 -19.01
C GLY A 142 7.97 -4.92 -18.74
N LYS A 143 7.92 -5.76 -17.72
CA LYS A 143 6.72 -6.44 -17.27
C LYS A 143 6.38 -6.05 -15.83
N ALA A 144 5.09 -5.91 -15.55
CA ALA A 144 4.54 -5.82 -14.22
C ALA A 144 3.92 -7.16 -13.83
N TYR A 145 4.04 -7.52 -12.56
CA TYR A 145 3.42 -8.71 -11.98
C TYR A 145 2.50 -8.27 -10.85
N VAL A 146 1.23 -8.67 -10.91
CA VAL A 146 0.20 -8.24 -9.96
C VAL A 146 -0.39 -9.45 -9.27
N SER A 147 -0.36 -9.45 -7.94
CA SER A 147 -1.06 -10.45 -7.15
C SER A 147 -2.55 -10.13 -7.05
N SER A 148 -3.39 -11.15 -7.09
CA SER A 148 -4.84 -11.03 -7.08
C SER A 148 -5.46 -12.18 -6.29
N TYR A 149 -6.43 -11.85 -5.44
CA TYR A 149 -7.22 -12.85 -4.73
C TYR A 149 -8.17 -13.63 -5.65
N ALA A 150 -8.36 -13.15 -6.88
CA ALA A 150 -9.22 -13.76 -7.91
C ALA A 150 -10.69 -13.94 -7.50
N GLY A 151 -11.13 -13.26 -6.45
CA GLY A 151 -12.49 -13.31 -5.91
C GLY A 151 -12.84 -12.03 -5.16
N PRO A 152 -14.07 -11.92 -4.63
CA PRO A 152 -14.50 -10.72 -3.90
C PRO A 152 -13.68 -10.50 -2.63
N VAL A 153 -13.64 -9.25 -2.17
CA VAL A 153 -13.08 -8.91 -0.86
C VAL A 153 -14.07 -9.31 0.23
N GLY A 154 -13.72 -10.29 1.06
CA GLY A 154 -14.56 -10.76 2.14
C GLY A 154 -14.10 -12.10 2.71
N ILE A 155 -14.57 -12.40 3.92
CA ILE A 155 -14.29 -13.69 4.58
C ILE A 155 -15.07 -14.79 3.84
N ASP A 156 -14.32 -15.73 3.27
CA ASP A 156 -14.86 -16.88 2.57
C ASP A 156 -13.96 -18.12 2.81
N PRO A 157 -14.35 -19.04 3.69
CA PRO A 157 -13.61 -20.28 3.93
C PRO A 157 -13.45 -21.15 2.67
N ASN A 158 -14.35 -20.98 1.69
CA ASN A 158 -14.35 -21.71 0.42
C ASN A 158 -13.73 -20.91 -0.74
N ALA A 159 -13.03 -19.80 -0.46
CA ALA A 159 -12.35 -19.02 -1.48
C ALA A 159 -11.46 -19.90 -2.35
N ARG A 160 -11.46 -19.64 -3.65
CA ARG A 160 -10.53 -20.29 -4.58
C ARG A 160 -9.11 -19.77 -4.39
N PRO A 161 -8.09 -20.50 -4.84
CA PRO A 161 -6.72 -19.99 -4.92
C PRO A 161 -6.64 -18.70 -5.72
N GLY A 162 -5.73 -17.81 -5.31
CA GLY A 162 -5.45 -16.59 -6.01
C GLY A 162 -4.57 -16.80 -7.24
N LYS A 163 -4.19 -15.71 -7.87
CA LYS A 163 -3.33 -15.74 -9.05
C LYS A 163 -2.35 -14.58 -9.10
N VAL A 164 -1.33 -14.70 -9.93
CA VAL A 164 -0.52 -13.58 -10.41
C VAL A 164 -0.79 -13.37 -11.88
N VAL A 165 -0.96 -12.12 -12.28
CA VAL A 165 -1.07 -11.72 -13.68
C VAL A 165 0.22 -11.01 -14.11
N GLU A 166 0.67 -11.26 -15.34
CA GLU A 166 1.75 -10.53 -15.99
C GLU A 166 1.16 -9.50 -16.93
N VAL A 167 1.65 -8.28 -16.85
CA VAL A 167 1.19 -7.14 -17.65
C VAL A 167 2.37 -6.55 -18.44
N ASP A 168 2.18 -6.23 -19.70
CA ASP A 168 3.14 -5.46 -20.49
C ASP A 168 3.06 -3.97 -20.10
N THR A 169 4.18 -3.39 -19.62
CA THR A 169 4.20 -2.00 -19.13
C THR A 169 4.10 -0.95 -20.24
N THR A 170 4.22 -1.34 -21.51
CA THR A 170 4.13 -0.43 -22.65
C THR A 170 2.69 -0.18 -23.06
N ASN A 171 1.90 -1.25 -23.20
CA ASN A 171 0.51 -1.18 -23.66
C ASN A 171 -0.52 -1.52 -22.60
N LEU A 172 -0.09 -1.83 -21.38
CA LEU A 172 -0.90 -2.17 -20.20
C LEU A 172 -1.77 -3.43 -20.38
N ALA A 173 -1.46 -4.28 -21.34
CA ALA A 173 -2.21 -5.51 -21.58
C ALA A 173 -1.76 -6.65 -20.67
N ILE A 174 -2.71 -7.39 -20.11
CA ILE A 174 -2.44 -8.65 -19.42
C ILE A 174 -2.00 -9.68 -20.45
N THR A 175 -0.83 -10.27 -20.27
CA THR A 175 -0.21 -11.21 -21.21
C THR A 175 -0.31 -12.67 -20.77
N ARG A 176 -0.19 -12.92 -19.46
CA ARG A 176 -0.23 -14.26 -18.87
C ARG A 176 -0.82 -14.22 -17.47
N GLU A 177 -1.28 -15.38 -17.00
CA GLU A 177 -1.67 -15.55 -15.59
C GLU A 177 -1.25 -16.94 -15.07
N VAL A 178 -1.04 -17.05 -13.77
CA VAL A 178 -0.71 -18.30 -13.10
C VAL A 178 -1.40 -18.36 -11.74
N VAL A 179 -2.02 -19.49 -11.43
CA VAL A 179 -2.63 -19.78 -10.13
C VAL A 179 -1.53 -20.04 -9.11
N VAL A 180 -1.67 -19.43 -7.92
CA VAL A 180 -0.75 -19.59 -6.77
C VAL A 180 -1.51 -20.08 -5.53
N GLY A 181 -1.05 -19.80 -4.32
CA GLY A 181 -1.77 -20.10 -3.09
C GLY A 181 -2.98 -19.19 -2.87
N TYR A 182 -3.56 -19.29 -1.69
CA TYR A 182 -4.74 -18.51 -1.33
C TYR A 182 -4.37 -17.09 -0.92
N GLN A 183 -5.09 -16.12 -1.48
CA GLN A 183 -4.96 -14.70 -1.15
C GLN A 183 -3.50 -14.22 -1.16
N PRO A 184 -2.88 -14.19 -2.38
CA PRO A 184 -1.50 -13.77 -2.54
C PRO A 184 -1.33 -12.27 -2.24
N GLU A 185 -0.29 -11.95 -1.50
CA GLU A 185 0.08 -10.63 -1.03
C GLU A 185 1.36 -10.12 -1.73
N GLU A 186 2.30 -9.51 -0.97
CA GLU A 186 3.50 -8.91 -1.52
C GLU A 186 4.44 -9.94 -2.17
N MET A 187 5.16 -9.46 -3.19
CA MET A 187 6.00 -10.28 -4.05
C MET A 187 7.38 -9.66 -4.21
N VAL A 188 8.41 -10.52 -4.35
CA VAL A 188 9.77 -10.09 -4.70
C VAL A 188 10.34 -10.94 -5.83
N ILE A 189 11.20 -10.31 -6.66
CA ILE A 189 11.86 -10.97 -7.79
C ILE A 189 13.33 -11.17 -7.49
N LYS A 190 13.84 -12.37 -7.75
CA LYS A 190 15.26 -12.71 -7.66
C LYS A 190 15.64 -13.75 -8.70
N ASP A 191 16.68 -13.46 -9.49
CA ASP A 191 17.29 -14.39 -10.44
C ASP A 191 16.28 -15.08 -11.39
N GLY A 192 15.37 -14.27 -11.97
CA GLY A 192 14.34 -14.76 -12.90
C GLY A 192 13.19 -15.55 -12.23
N LYS A 193 13.10 -15.53 -10.91
CA LYS A 193 12.00 -16.12 -10.13
C LYS A 193 11.22 -15.03 -9.40
N LEU A 194 9.90 -15.21 -9.36
CA LEU A 194 8.98 -14.39 -8.57
C LEU A 194 8.52 -15.21 -7.35
N TYR A 195 8.66 -14.64 -6.18
CA TYR A 195 8.25 -15.21 -4.90
C TYR A 195 7.02 -14.48 -4.41
N VAL A 196 5.97 -15.22 -4.10
CA VAL A 196 4.64 -14.69 -3.76
C VAL A 196 4.23 -15.18 -2.38
N ALA A 197 4.02 -14.27 -1.44
CA ALA A 197 3.50 -14.61 -0.12
C ALA A 197 1.99 -14.91 -0.22
N ASN A 198 1.55 -16.06 0.30
CA ASN A 198 0.13 -16.44 0.31
C ASN A 198 -0.38 -16.36 1.75
N SER A 199 -1.41 -15.51 1.98
CA SER A 199 -1.93 -15.28 3.33
C SER A 199 -3.08 -16.23 3.69
N GLY A 200 -3.99 -16.48 2.76
CA GLY A 200 -5.26 -17.09 3.09
C GLY A 200 -6.04 -16.27 4.14
N GLY A 201 -5.77 -14.95 4.25
CA GLY A 201 -6.23 -14.13 5.38
C GLY A 201 -7.75 -14.08 5.55
N TYR A 202 -8.51 -14.20 4.46
CA TYR A 202 -9.98 -14.26 4.49
C TYR A 202 -10.56 -15.69 4.56
N ARG A 203 -9.70 -16.72 4.66
CA ARG A 203 -10.12 -18.12 4.81
C ARG A 203 -10.15 -18.58 6.27
N PHE A 204 -10.23 -17.66 7.23
CA PHE A 204 -10.30 -18.02 8.65
C PHE A 204 -11.25 -19.21 8.91
N PRO A 205 -10.81 -20.23 9.70
CA PRO A 205 -9.49 -20.36 10.37
C PRO A 205 -8.40 -21.02 9.51
N ASP A 206 -8.68 -21.42 8.29
CA ASP A 206 -7.81 -22.18 7.40
C ASP A 206 -6.89 -21.28 6.57
N TYR A 207 -6.05 -20.50 7.22
CA TYR A 207 -5.06 -19.63 6.57
C TYR A 207 -4.13 -20.41 5.64
N ASP A 208 -3.69 -19.76 4.54
CA ASP A 208 -2.51 -20.24 3.80
C ASP A 208 -1.23 -19.98 4.60
N ARG A 209 -0.18 -20.70 4.27
CA ARG A 209 1.10 -20.62 4.99
C ARG A 209 2.30 -20.69 4.08
N THR A 210 2.10 -20.46 2.79
CA THR A 210 3.08 -20.80 1.76
C THR A 210 3.62 -19.58 1.04
N VAL A 211 4.83 -19.71 0.48
CA VAL A 211 5.38 -18.86 -0.56
C VAL A 211 5.42 -19.64 -1.87
N SER A 212 4.70 -19.17 -2.89
CA SER A 212 4.78 -19.73 -4.25
C SER A 212 5.99 -19.17 -4.99
N VAL A 213 6.74 -20.03 -5.69
CA VAL A 213 7.88 -19.64 -6.52
C VAL A 213 7.51 -19.85 -7.99
N ILE A 214 7.49 -18.79 -8.76
CA ILE A 214 7.16 -18.77 -10.18
C ILE A 214 8.46 -18.56 -10.98
N ASP A 215 8.73 -19.41 -11.96
CA ASP A 215 9.76 -19.15 -12.96
C ASP A 215 9.21 -18.11 -13.98
N LEU A 216 9.84 -16.95 -14.09
CA LEU A 216 9.36 -15.85 -14.94
C LEU A 216 9.46 -16.15 -16.44
N LYS A 217 10.32 -17.06 -16.85
CA LYS A 217 10.45 -17.46 -18.27
C LYS A 217 9.27 -18.32 -18.71
N THR A 218 8.95 -19.35 -17.95
CA THR A 218 7.85 -20.28 -18.25
C THR A 218 6.50 -19.78 -17.73
N PHE A 219 6.52 -18.89 -16.74
CA PHE A 219 5.39 -18.39 -15.97
C PHE A 219 4.57 -19.51 -15.32
N GLN A 220 5.28 -20.45 -14.69
CA GLN A 220 4.73 -21.60 -13.99
C GLN A 220 5.22 -21.61 -12.54
N VAL A 221 4.37 -22.05 -11.62
CA VAL A 221 4.80 -22.36 -10.25
C VAL A 221 5.72 -23.57 -10.28
N ILE A 222 6.97 -23.38 -9.89
CA ILE A 222 8.00 -24.43 -9.87
C ILE A 222 8.25 -24.99 -8.48
N LYS A 223 7.82 -24.28 -7.43
CA LYS A 223 8.01 -24.69 -6.03
C LYS A 223 7.01 -23.99 -5.12
N THR A 224 6.68 -24.62 -4.00
CA THR A 224 5.95 -24.03 -2.88
C THR A 224 6.79 -24.23 -1.62
N ILE A 225 6.97 -23.15 -0.84
CA ILE A 225 7.76 -23.15 0.39
C ILE A 225 6.78 -23.01 1.55
N ASP A 226 6.76 -23.97 2.47
CA ASP A 226 6.01 -23.88 3.72
C ASP A 226 6.74 -22.95 4.70
N VAL A 227 6.07 -21.91 5.22
CA VAL A 227 6.67 -20.86 6.06
C VAL A 227 5.90 -20.72 7.38
N ALA A 228 4.78 -20.00 7.35
CA ALA A 228 3.93 -19.68 8.51
C ALA A 228 2.57 -19.19 8.02
N ILE A 229 1.56 -19.27 8.87
CA ILE A 229 0.19 -18.84 8.54
C ILE A 229 0.11 -17.34 8.24
N ASN A 230 -0.82 -16.96 7.38
CA ASN A 230 -1.23 -15.57 7.15
C ASN A 230 -0.07 -14.64 6.79
N LEU A 231 0.71 -15.03 5.77
CA LEU A 231 1.85 -14.25 5.28
C LEU A 231 1.39 -12.92 4.66
N HIS A 232 2.26 -11.89 4.71
CA HIS A 232 1.91 -10.56 4.21
C HIS A 232 3.03 -9.93 3.40
N HIS A 233 3.88 -9.11 4.06
CA HIS A 233 4.95 -8.39 3.38
C HIS A 233 6.16 -9.27 3.13
N MET A 234 6.88 -8.97 2.04
CA MET A 234 8.11 -9.66 1.68
C MET A 234 9.17 -8.65 1.23
N LYS A 235 10.35 -8.68 1.86
CA LYS A 235 11.51 -7.85 1.47
C LYS A 235 12.70 -8.75 1.14
N LEU A 236 13.48 -8.35 0.14
CA LEU A 236 14.67 -9.07 -0.32
C LEU A 236 15.91 -8.25 -0.04
N ASP A 237 16.84 -8.79 0.74
CA ASP A 237 18.12 -8.13 0.99
C ASP A 237 19.15 -8.41 -0.13
N ARG A 238 20.22 -7.62 -0.15
CA ARG A 238 21.32 -7.78 -1.12
C ARG A 238 22.16 -9.03 -0.91
N TYR A 239 21.98 -9.73 0.20
CA TYR A 239 22.68 -10.98 0.52
C TYR A 239 21.88 -12.23 0.08
N GLY A 240 20.69 -12.02 -0.50
CA GLY A 240 19.84 -13.09 -1.01
C GLY A 240 18.95 -13.73 0.05
N ARG A 241 18.59 -13.00 1.13
CA ARG A 241 17.60 -13.46 2.10
C ARG A 241 16.29 -12.72 1.89
N ARG A 242 15.19 -13.44 2.03
CA ARG A 242 13.84 -12.90 2.02
C ARG A 242 13.30 -12.86 3.44
N TYR A 243 12.78 -11.73 3.81
CA TYR A 243 12.12 -11.49 5.08
C TYR A 243 10.62 -11.44 4.82
N VAL A 244 9.87 -12.36 5.39
CA VAL A 244 8.43 -12.52 5.15
C VAL A 244 7.69 -12.35 6.47
N SER A 245 6.79 -11.37 6.55
CA SER A 245 5.97 -11.19 7.75
C SER A 245 4.76 -12.13 7.73
N SER A 246 4.38 -12.59 8.91
CA SER A 246 3.13 -13.30 9.22
C SER A 246 2.31 -12.43 10.15
N ARG A 247 1.02 -12.27 9.89
CA ARG A 247 0.08 -11.57 10.80
C ARG A 247 -0.34 -12.44 11.98
N GLY A 248 0.01 -13.74 11.99
CA GLY A 248 -0.52 -14.69 12.96
C GLY A 248 -2.02 -14.97 12.76
N ASP A 249 -2.70 -15.34 13.84
CA ASP A 249 -4.14 -15.69 13.83
C ASP A 249 -5.02 -14.73 14.65
N TYR A 250 -4.42 -13.69 15.24
CA TYR A 250 -5.06 -12.70 16.12
C TYR A 250 -5.56 -13.26 17.47
N TYR A 251 -5.31 -14.52 17.78
CA TYR A 251 -5.74 -15.20 19.01
C TYR A 251 -4.55 -15.70 19.83
N GLY A 252 -3.84 -16.70 19.35
CA GLY A 252 -2.76 -17.36 20.08
C GLY A 252 -1.42 -17.38 19.36
N THR A 253 -1.43 -17.26 18.03
CA THR A 253 -0.23 -17.18 17.21
C THR A 253 0.03 -15.72 16.87
N GLY A 254 1.04 -15.11 17.49
CA GLY A 254 1.42 -13.71 17.25
C GLY A 254 2.08 -13.49 15.87
N SER A 255 2.16 -12.23 15.46
CA SER A 255 2.91 -11.80 14.29
C SER A 255 4.41 -12.07 14.44
N ASN A 256 5.08 -12.38 13.33
CA ASN A 256 6.52 -12.61 13.30
C ASN A 256 7.08 -12.39 11.89
N VAL A 257 8.40 -12.23 11.77
CA VAL A 257 9.11 -12.18 10.49
C VAL A 257 9.97 -13.41 10.32
N PHE A 258 9.79 -14.14 9.23
CA PHE A 258 10.52 -15.34 8.88
C PHE A 258 11.57 -15.06 7.81
N VAL A 259 12.67 -15.78 7.86
CA VAL A 259 13.79 -15.63 6.92
C VAL A 259 13.88 -16.84 6.01
N ILE A 260 13.86 -16.58 4.70
CA ILE A 260 14.00 -17.60 3.66
C ILE A 260 15.31 -17.34 2.92
N ASP A 261 16.17 -18.35 2.84
CA ASP A 261 17.38 -18.33 2.02
C ASP A 261 17.03 -18.55 0.54
N THR A 262 17.56 -17.67 -0.34
CA THR A 262 17.20 -17.70 -1.78
C THR A 262 17.94 -18.78 -2.56
N GLN A 263 19.03 -19.34 -2.06
CA GLN A 263 19.78 -20.39 -2.75
C GLN A 263 19.13 -21.75 -2.52
N THR A 264 18.68 -21.98 -1.30
CA THR A 264 18.08 -23.27 -0.90
C THR A 264 16.55 -23.26 -0.96
N ASP A 265 15.93 -22.06 -1.00
CA ASP A 265 14.49 -21.86 -0.85
C ASP A 265 13.94 -22.56 0.41
N ARG A 266 14.60 -22.35 1.54
CA ARG A 266 14.21 -22.90 2.84
C ARG A 266 14.11 -21.82 3.88
N VAL A 267 13.18 -21.97 4.81
CA VAL A 267 13.12 -21.14 6.01
C VAL A 267 14.33 -21.46 6.87
N THR A 268 15.13 -20.44 7.19
CA THR A 268 16.35 -20.55 8.00
C THR A 268 16.17 -20.09 9.44
N GLY A 269 15.06 -19.39 9.72
CA GLY A 269 14.75 -18.91 11.07
C GLY A 269 13.65 -17.86 11.08
N SER A 270 13.46 -17.23 12.23
CA SER A 270 12.57 -16.10 12.42
C SER A 270 13.25 -15.06 13.30
N LEU A 271 12.78 -13.79 13.20
CA LEU A 271 13.36 -12.68 13.94
C LEU A 271 12.80 -12.57 15.37
N GLY A 272 11.65 -13.17 15.66
CA GLY A 272 10.92 -12.95 16.91
C GLY A 272 10.42 -11.51 17.05
N ILE A 273 10.08 -10.87 15.91
CA ILE A 273 9.65 -9.48 15.82
C ILE A 273 8.34 -9.43 15.06
N ALA A 274 7.33 -8.77 15.64
CA ALA A 274 6.09 -8.48 14.94
C ALA A 274 6.30 -7.40 13.87
N ALA A 275 5.71 -7.57 12.69
CA ALA A 275 5.75 -6.56 11.63
C ALA A 275 4.44 -6.57 10.82
N SER A 276 3.69 -5.48 10.94
CA SER A 276 2.57 -5.17 10.05
C SER A 276 3.06 -4.49 8.78
N GLU A 277 4.15 -3.71 8.88
CA GLU A 277 4.82 -3.06 7.76
C GLU A 277 6.35 -3.15 7.89
N MET A 278 7.05 -3.22 6.77
CA MET A 278 8.50 -3.33 6.70
C MET A 278 9.09 -2.48 5.58
N CYS A 279 10.13 -1.71 5.88
CA CYS A 279 10.95 -1.02 4.89
C CYS A 279 12.40 -1.48 4.97
N LEU A 280 12.95 -1.99 3.86
CA LEU A 280 14.37 -2.31 3.76
C LEU A 280 15.11 -1.13 3.13
N SER A 281 16.05 -0.54 3.86
CA SER A 281 16.94 0.53 3.38
C SER A 281 18.39 0.16 3.64
N GLY A 282 19.12 -0.19 2.58
CA GLY A 282 20.52 -0.66 2.70
C GLY A 282 20.62 -1.98 3.49
N ASP A 283 21.28 -1.96 4.63
CA ASP A 283 21.42 -3.11 5.52
C ASP A 283 20.41 -3.08 6.70
N SER A 284 19.46 -2.18 6.68
CA SER A 284 18.51 -1.99 7.78
C SER A 284 17.07 -2.29 7.36
N ILE A 285 16.37 -3.09 8.16
CA ILE A 285 14.91 -3.23 8.07
C ILE A 285 14.27 -2.42 9.21
N TYR A 286 13.48 -1.42 8.85
CA TYR A 286 12.59 -0.70 9.73
C TYR A 286 11.25 -1.40 9.74
N MET A 287 10.71 -1.68 10.92
CA MET A 287 9.45 -2.40 11.10
C MET A 287 8.54 -1.64 12.05
N THR A 288 7.27 -1.56 11.68
CA THR A 288 6.19 -1.14 12.58
C THR A 288 5.17 -2.25 12.66
N SER A 289 4.54 -2.42 13.83
CA SER A 289 3.45 -3.38 13.98
C SER A 289 2.36 -2.81 14.87
N VAL A 290 1.12 -3.12 14.49
CA VAL A 290 -0.07 -2.95 15.30
C VAL A 290 -0.76 -4.30 15.33
N GLU A 291 -0.67 -5.00 16.45
CA GLU A 291 -1.24 -6.32 16.64
C GLU A 291 -2.50 -6.22 17.50
N TRP A 292 -3.65 -6.43 16.89
CA TRP A 292 -4.90 -6.60 17.63
C TRP A 292 -4.95 -8.00 18.23
N SER A 293 -5.37 -8.10 19.50
CA SER A 293 -5.63 -9.37 20.16
C SER A 293 -7.09 -9.47 20.56
N TYR A 294 -7.80 -10.45 20.05
CA TYR A 294 -9.16 -10.77 20.50
C TYR A 294 -9.23 -11.34 21.92
N VAL A 295 -8.09 -11.72 22.50
CA VAL A 295 -8.01 -12.20 23.88
C VAL A 295 -7.93 -11.04 24.86
N THR A 296 -7.15 -10.00 24.54
CA THR A 296 -6.94 -8.82 25.41
C THR A 296 -7.77 -7.61 25.01
N GLU A 297 -8.44 -7.67 23.84
CA GLU A 297 -9.22 -6.58 23.23
C GLU A 297 -8.42 -5.27 23.14
N SER A 298 -7.14 -5.40 22.78
CA SER A 298 -6.22 -4.25 22.70
C SER A 298 -5.19 -4.44 21.61
N ASN A 299 -4.61 -3.31 21.16
CA ASN A 299 -3.47 -3.29 20.25
C ASN A 299 -2.15 -3.33 21.03
N THR A 300 -1.20 -4.14 20.52
CA THR A 300 0.21 -4.04 20.87
C THR A 300 0.94 -3.33 19.73
N ILE A 301 1.61 -2.22 20.02
CA ILE A 301 2.39 -1.45 19.04
C ILE A 301 3.87 -1.77 19.22
N THR A 302 4.52 -2.09 18.10
CA THR A 302 5.95 -2.41 18.07
C THR A 302 6.65 -1.55 17.00
N TYR A 303 7.82 -1.05 17.37
CA TYR A 303 8.80 -0.48 16.46
C TYR A 303 10.07 -1.32 16.53
N ALA A 304 10.74 -1.55 15.40
CA ALA A 304 12.00 -2.27 15.44
C ALA A 304 12.93 -1.86 14.30
N LEU A 305 14.22 -1.87 14.58
CA LEU A 305 15.29 -1.72 13.61
C LEU A 305 16.18 -2.96 13.66
N TYR A 306 16.33 -3.63 12.53
CA TYR A 306 17.11 -4.85 12.39
C TYR A 306 18.21 -4.68 11.36
N ASP A 307 19.44 -5.06 11.70
CA ASP A 307 20.59 -5.07 10.79
C ASP A 307 20.68 -6.44 10.10
N VAL A 308 20.38 -6.45 8.78
CA VAL A 308 20.41 -7.67 7.98
C VAL A 308 21.83 -8.17 7.75
N LYS A 309 22.84 -7.29 7.71
CA LYS A 309 24.25 -7.69 7.52
C LYS A 309 24.80 -8.41 8.76
N GLN A 310 24.53 -7.86 9.93
CA GLN A 310 24.96 -8.44 11.21
C GLN A 310 24.00 -9.50 11.75
N ASN A 311 22.84 -9.63 11.13
CA ASN A 311 21.77 -10.55 11.53
C ASN A 311 21.36 -10.36 13.00
N LYS A 312 21.11 -9.09 13.39
CA LYS A 312 20.77 -8.75 14.78
C LYS A 312 19.80 -7.58 14.90
N MET A 313 19.05 -7.58 15.98
CA MET A 313 18.28 -6.42 16.43
C MET A 313 19.21 -5.26 16.77
N VAL A 314 18.96 -4.09 16.21
CA VAL A 314 19.68 -2.83 16.52
C VAL A 314 18.94 -2.07 17.62
N SER A 315 17.62 -1.91 17.46
CA SER A 315 16.77 -1.20 18.40
C SER A 315 15.35 -1.76 18.40
N ARG A 316 14.69 -1.69 19.54
CA ARG A 316 13.24 -1.96 19.67
C ARG A 316 12.38 -0.72 19.45
N ASN A 317 13.01 0.42 19.20
CA ASN A 317 12.36 1.65 18.76
C ASN A 317 13.39 2.49 18.01
N PHE A 318 13.08 2.86 16.75
CA PHE A 318 13.93 3.73 15.95
C PHE A 318 13.53 5.22 16.05
N ILE A 319 12.42 5.53 16.73
CA ILE A 319 12.04 6.90 17.12
C ILE A 319 12.69 7.18 18.47
N THR A 320 13.52 8.25 18.56
CA THR A 320 14.43 8.43 19.70
C THR A 320 14.10 9.64 20.59
N ASP A 321 13.03 10.38 20.27
CA ASP A 321 12.64 11.62 20.96
C ASP A 321 11.28 11.55 21.66
N GLY A 322 10.68 10.35 21.74
CA GLY A 322 9.39 10.14 22.40
C GLY A 322 8.17 10.44 21.53
N THR A 323 8.38 10.80 20.24
CA THR A 323 7.27 11.12 19.33
C THR A 323 6.37 9.91 19.03
N GLU A 324 6.85 8.67 19.24
CA GLU A 324 6.03 7.46 19.07
C GLU A 324 4.76 7.49 19.95
N ALA A 325 4.79 8.21 21.06
CA ALA A 325 3.61 8.39 21.93
C ALA A 325 2.50 9.27 21.28
N GLU A 326 2.83 10.06 20.25
CA GLU A 326 1.87 10.85 19.50
C GLU A 326 1.18 10.03 18.39
N ILE A 327 1.74 8.89 18.01
CA ILE A 327 1.29 8.04 16.90
C ILE A 327 0.34 6.99 17.46
N ALA A 328 -0.93 7.11 17.10
CA ALA A 328 -1.97 6.21 17.61
C ALA A 328 -1.91 4.82 16.95
N ILE A 329 -1.74 4.80 15.62
CA ILE A 329 -1.67 3.57 14.80
C ILE A 329 -0.58 3.78 13.75
N PRO A 330 0.67 3.36 14.03
CA PRO A 330 1.74 3.38 13.02
C PRO A 330 1.37 2.40 11.90
N TYR A 331 1.25 2.92 10.67
CA TYR A 331 0.72 2.15 9.57
C TYR A 331 1.75 1.94 8.46
N GLY A 332 2.14 2.98 7.73
CA GLY A 332 3.21 2.91 6.75
C GLY A 332 4.56 3.33 7.32
N VAL A 333 5.65 2.72 6.86
CA VAL A 333 7.02 3.14 7.15
C VAL A 333 7.87 3.09 5.88
N THR A 334 8.66 4.15 5.65
CA THR A 334 9.65 4.17 4.57
C THR A 334 10.87 5.02 4.95
N VAL A 335 11.94 4.88 4.19
CA VAL A 335 13.20 5.61 4.40
C VAL A 335 13.67 6.19 3.08
N ASN A 336 13.93 7.49 3.04
CA ASN A 336 14.51 8.13 1.87
C ASN A 336 15.85 7.44 1.51
N PRO A 337 16.00 6.90 0.29
CA PRO A 337 17.19 6.14 -0.07
C PRO A 337 18.48 6.98 -0.07
N GLU A 338 18.39 8.31 -0.21
CA GLU A 338 19.54 9.23 -0.18
C GLU A 338 19.78 9.79 1.22
N THR A 339 18.81 10.51 1.76
CA THR A 339 18.98 11.32 2.98
C THR A 339 18.85 10.52 4.26
N LYS A 340 18.31 9.29 4.16
CA LYS A 340 18.02 8.40 5.28
C LYS A 340 16.98 8.95 6.26
N GLU A 341 16.23 9.99 5.88
CA GLU A 341 15.06 10.42 6.63
C GLU A 341 14.04 9.28 6.69
N ILE A 342 13.45 9.13 7.87
CA ILE A 342 12.47 8.08 8.13
C ILE A 342 11.08 8.71 8.07
N PHE A 343 10.19 8.12 7.33
CA PHE A 343 8.79 8.52 7.24
C PHE A 343 7.91 7.45 7.86
N VAL A 344 7.02 7.87 8.77
CA VAL A 344 6.04 7.00 9.43
C VAL A 344 4.67 7.65 9.32
N THR A 345 3.66 6.87 8.97
CA THR A 345 2.28 7.35 8.97
C THR A 345 1.52 6.90 10.20
N ASP A 346 0.53 7.68 10.56
CA ASP A 346 -0.42 7.40 11.64
C ASP A 346 -1.82 7.30 11.04
N ALA A 347 -2.40 6.13 11.01
CA ALA A 347 -3.76 5.89 10.53
C ALA A 347 -4.85 6.28 11.55
N LYS A 348 -4.49 6.79 12.73
CA LYS A 348 -5.40 7.22 13.80
C LYS A 348 -6.38 6.13 14.23
N SER A 349 -7.62 6.22 13.80
CA SER A 349 -8.69 5.28 14.09
C SER A 349 -9.19 4.55 12.84
N TYR A 350 -8.47 4.63 11.72
CA TYR A 350 -8.83 4.14 10.38
C TYR A 350 -10.04 4.83 9.72
N VAL A 351 -10.72 5.76 10.40
CA VAL A 351 -11.95 6.43 9.91
C VAL A 351 -11.84 7.95 9.83
N VAL A 352 -10.70 8.49 10.19
CA VAL A 352 -10.39 9.93 10.09
C VAL A 352 -9.06 10.14 9.40
N PRO A 353 -8.86 11.29 8.75
CA PRO A 353 -7.58 11.61 8.12
C PRO A 353 -6.39 11.43 9.06
N GLY A 354 -5.37 10.76 8.55
CA GLY A 354 -4.16 10.44 9.27
C GLY A 354 -3.11 11.56 9.23
N TYR A 355 -1.90 11.18 9.60
CA TYR A 355 -0.74 12.06 9.58
C TYR A 355 0.47 11.36 8.96
N LEU A 356 1.31 12.16 8.31
CA LEU A 356 2.67 11.78 7.93
C LEU A 356 3.66 12.46 8.88
N TYR A 357 4.57 11.69 9.44
CA TYR A 357 5.71 12.16 10.24
C TYR A 357 7.01 11.96 9.46
N CYS A 358 7.89 12.95 9.52
CA CYS A 358 9.26 12.85 9.04
C CYS A 358 10.21 12.93 10.23
N PHE A 359 11.15 11.98 10.27
CA PHE A 359 12.21 11.93 11.28
C PHE A 359 13.58 12.04 10.61
N SER A 360 14.56 12.55 11.36
CA SER A 360 15.96 12.49 10.95
C SER A 360 16.45 11.03 10.90
N PRO A 361 17.62 10.74 10.30
CA PRO A 361 18.23 9.40 10.35
C PRO A 361 18.44 8.86 11.76
N GLU A 362 18.57 9.75 12.76
CA GLU A 362 18.73 9.40 14.19
C GLU A 362 17.38 9.18 14.89
N GLY A 363 16.26 9.28 14.18
CA GLY A 363 14.91 9.05 14.72
C GLY A 363 14.30 10.24 15.48
N LYS A 364 14.75 11.48 15.21
CA LYS A 364 14.17 12.70 15.81
C LYS A 364 13.18 13.34 14.85
N LYS A 365 12.01 13.69 15.34
CA LYS A 365 10.96 14.35 14.56
C LYS A 365 11.45 15.67 13.97
N ARG A 366 11.28 15.82 12.67
CA ARG A 366 11.51 17.06 11.93
C ARG A 366 10.22 17.82 11.72
N TRP A 367 9.22 17.15 11.22
CA TRP A 367 7.90 17.73 10.96
C TRP A 367 6.80 16.67 10.95
N LYS A 368 5.58 17.16 10.95
CA LYS A 368 4.34 16.37 10.89
C LYS A 368 3.34 17.12 10.01
N VAL A 369 2.61 16.42 9.18
CA VAL A 369 1.56 17.01 8.33
C VAL A 369 0.34 16.09 8.29
N ARG A 370 -0.84 16.69 8.12
CA ARG A 370 -2.09 15.94 7.93
C ARG A 370 -2.12 15.37 6.51
N ALA A 371 -2.38 14.08 6.40
CA ALA A 371 -2.53 13.32 5.15
C ALA A 371 -4.02 13.02 4.86
N GLY A 372 -4.31 12.09 3.95
CA GLY A 372 -5.64 11.54 3.73
C GLY A 372 -6.02 10.45 4.75
N ASP A 373 -7.08 9.69 4.45
CA ASP A 373 -7.55 8.59 5.31
C ASP A 373 -6.66 7.36 5.12
N ILE A 374 -6.13 6.81 6.21
CA ILE A 374 -5.22 5.65 6.22
C ILE A 374 -4.01 5.84 5.29
N PRO A 375 -3.12 6.80 5.58
CA PRO A 375 -1.91 6.98 4.77
C PRO A 375 -0.98 5.77 4.92
N ALA A 376 -0.52 5.18 3.80
CA ALA A 376 0.10 3.87 3.82
C ALA A 376 1.33 3.72 2.93
N HIS A 377 1.19 3.92 1.61
CA HIS A 377 2.18 3.45 0.64
C HIS A 377 2.95 4.59 0.02
N PHE A 378 4.25 4.39 -0.19
CA PHE A 378 5.18 5.44 -0.58
C PHE A 378 5.91 5.10 -1.88
N ALA A 379 6.14 6.11 -2.71
CA ALA A 379 7.01 5.99 -3.87
C ALA A 379 7.88 7.25 -4.03
N PHE A 380 9.19 7.09 -3.89
CA PHE A 380 10.14 8.19 -4.11
C PHE A 380 10.37 8.40 -5.60
N THR A 381 10.40 9.67 -6.03
CA THR A 381 10.66 10.03 -7.42
C THR A 381 11.95 10.86 -7.56
N THR A 382 12.68 10.58 -8.64
CA THR A 382 13.80 11.42 -9.08
C THR A 382 13.37 12.49 -10.08
N LYS A 383 12.08 12.52 -10.41
CA LYS A 383 11.49 13.48 -11.34
C LYS A 383 10.93 14.67 -10.58
N THR A 384 11.08 15.85 -11.19
CA THR A 384 10.47 17.07 -10.65
C THR A 384 8.99 17.04 -10.95
N PHE A 385 8.18 17.28 -9.92
CA PHE A 385 6.73 17.39 -10.06
C PHE A 385 6.36 18.72 -10.77
N GLN A 386 5.51 18.63 -11.79
CA GLN A 386 5.14 19.73 -12.67
C GLN A 386 3.70 20.23 -12.42
#